data_018ad33375fa438b4475209614e8d1c2
#
_entry.id   018ad33375fa438b4475209614e8d1c2
#
_cell.length_a   1.000
_cell.length_b   1.000
_cell.length_c   1.000
_cell.angle_alpha   90.00
_cell.angle_beta   90.00
_cell.angle_gamma   90.00
#
_symmetry.space_group_name_H-M   'P 1'
#
loop_
_entity.id
_entity.type
_entity.pdbx_description
1 polymer ?
#
loop_
_entity_poly.entity_id
_entity_poly.type
_entity_poly.pdbx_seq_one_letter_code
_entity_poly.pdbx_strand_id
1 'polypeptide(L)'
;KDATFSGVTEANLFKVDAGTDRVGIATNSPATTLEVAGTFKATGAVTLTSTLGVTGLISAATLTATGNVNVDGGSFTFNETGAAVDARFEGDTDVSLLFTDGSADIVGIGTGTPSGAKLEINQNNATGAIACLSLDQDDTDQEFIHFDGTSAGDSTKSLSSSTGETGAKVGAIQVNINGTNRWLRFYDTAV
;
A
#
# COMPACT_ATOMS: atom_id res chain seq x y z
N LYS A 1 32.29 20.18 -38.67
CA LYS A 1 33.31 19.12 -38.63
C LYS A 1 33.30 18.48 -37.29
N ASP A 2 33.19 17.18 -37.24
CA ASP A 2 33.17 16.41 -36.00
C ASP A 2 34.48 16.57 -35.19
N ALA A 3 34.36 16.46 -33.88
CA ALA A 3 35.49 16.32 -32.97
C ALA A 3 35.35 14.99 -32.19
N THR A 4 36.45 14.23 -32.17
CA THR A 4 36.49 12.95 -31.48
C THR A 4 37.72 12.88 -30.58
N PHE A 5 37.52 12.50 -29.32
CA PHE A 5 38.57 12.15 -28.35
C PHE A 5 38.53 10.64 -28.16
N SER A 6 39.65 10.00 -28.42
CA SER A 6 39.77 8.54 -28.29
C SER A 6 40.51 8.17 -27.02
N GLY A 7 40.06 7.12 -26.34
CA GLY A 7 40.79 6.42 -25.28
C GLY A 7 41.67 5.31 -25.85
N VAL A 8 42.35 4.58 -24.96
CA VAL A 8 43.21 3.45 -25.37
C VAL A 8 42.40 2.28 -25.91
N THR A 9 41.21 2.03 -25.30
CA THR A 9 40.33 0.93 -25.65
C THR A 9 38.99 1.40 -26.23
N GLU A 10 38.63 2.68 -26.03
CA GLU A 10 37.39 3.28 -26.49
C GLU A 10 37.69 4.34 -27.55
N ALA A 11 37.39 4.06 -28.83
CA ALA A 11 37.66 4.94 -29.94
C ALA A 11 36.83 6.23 -29.94
N ASN A 12 35.67 6.22 -29.26
CA ASN A 12 34.75 7.36 -29.19
C ASN A 12 34.48 7.74 -27.73
N LEU A 13 35.53 7.92 -26.94
CA LEU A 13 35.44 8.28 -25.54
C LEU A 13 34.57 9.53 -25.31
N PHE A 14 34.79 10.54 -26.17
CA PHE A 14 33.93 11.73 -26.29
C PHE A 14 33.85 12.14 -27.77
N LYS A 15 32.65 12.30 -28.28
CA LYS A 15 32.40 12.72 -29.66
C LYS A 15 31.43 13.89 -29.71
N VAL A 16 31.77 14.91 -30.47
CA VAL A 16 30.83 15.94 -30.94
C VAL A 16 30.53 15.64 -32.40
N ASP A 17 29.30 15.30 -32.70
CA ASP A 17 28.80 15.09 -34.05
C ASP A 17 28.20 16.42 -34.57
N ALA A 18 28.95 17.16 -35.34
CA ALA A 18 28.53 18.46 -35.86
C ALA A 18 27.51 18.34 -37.02
N GLY A 19 27.33 17.14 -37.57
CA GLY A 19 26.34 16.90 -38.62
C GLY A 19 24.92 16.74 -38.06
N THR A 20 24.80 16.33 -36.79
CA THR A 20 23.52 16.08 -36.12
C THR A 20 23.33 16.90 -34.83
N ASP A 21 24.29 17.77 -34.49
CA ASP A 21 24.32 18.61 -33.28
C ASP A 21 24.18 17.78 -31.96
N ARG A 22 24.93 16.67 -31.87
CA ARG A 22 24.86 15.73 -30.76
C ARG A 22 26.21 15.47 -30.13
N VAL A 23 26.15 15.05 -28.84
CA VAL A 23 27.31 14.66 -28.07
C VAL A 23 27.15 13.20 -27.64
N GLY A 24 28.18 12.39 -27.92
CA GLY A 24 28.28 11.00 -27.49
C GLY A 24 29.41 10.79 -26.50
N ILE A 25 29.15 10.02 -25.46
CA ILE A 25 30.14 9.44 -24.53
C ILE A 25 30.13 7.94 -24.76
N ALA A 26 31.26 7.38 -25.17
CA ALA A 26 31.42 5.97 -25.52
C ALA A 26 30.46 5.50 -26.63
N THR A 27 30.04 6.39 -27.54
CA THR A 27 29.23 6.09 -28.74
C THR A 27 29.68 6.89 -29.94
N ASN A 28 29.70 6.25 -31.10
CA ASN A 28 30.06 6.91 -32.37
C ASN A 28 28.85 7.57 -33.06
N SER A 29 27.65 7.14 -32.77
CA SER A 29 26.41 7.57 -33.43
C SER A 29 25.34 7.90 -32.40
N PRO A 30 25.46 9.06 -31.69
CA PRO A 30 24.51 9.40 -30.65
C PRO A 30 23.11 9.60 -31.23
N ALA A 31 22.12 8.92 -30.68
CA ALA A 31 20.72 8.96 -31.08
C ALA A 31 19.97 10.16 -30.50
N THR A 32 20.50 10.76 -29.42
CA THR A 32 19.93 11.91 -28.70
C THR A 32 20.95 13.03 -28.58
N THR A 33 20.54 14.25 -28.18
CA THR A 33 21.42 15.42 -28.05
C THR A 33 22.66 15.14 -27.17
N LEU A 34 22.46 14.38 -26.06
CA LEU A 34 23.55 13.80 -25.28
C LEU A 34 23.24 12.32 -25.06
N GLU A 35 24.11 11.45 -25.47
CA GLU A 35 24.04 10.01 -25.22
C GLU A 35 25.28 9.52 -24.48
N VAL A 36 25.08 8.75 -23.40
CA VAL A 36 26.12 8.05 -22.67
C VAL A 36 25.88 6.55 -22.81
N ALA A 37 26.69 5.88 -23.62
CA ALA A 37 26.66 4.43 -23.77
C ALA A 37 27.47 3.78 -22.65
N GLY A 38 26.96 3.83 -21.42
CA GLY A 38 27.63 3.33 -20.23
C GLY A 38 27.02 3.88 -18.93
N THR A 39 27.82 3.91 -17.89
CA THR A 39 27.39 4.39 -16.56
C THR A 39 27.58 5.91 -16.45
N PHE A 40 26.53 6.62 -16.09
CA PHE A 40 26.60 8.01 -15.64
C PHE A 40 26.64 8.08 -14.11
N LYS A 41 27.66 8.73 -13.53
CA LYS A 41 27.78 8.97 -12.10
C LYS A 41 27.91 10.47 -11.83
N ALA A 42 26.95 11.04 -11.11
CA ALA A 42 27.04 12.37 -10.54
C ALA A 42 27.33 12.25 -9.03
N THR A 43 28.31 12.99 -8.52
CA THR A 43 28.61 13.06 -7.07
C THR A 43 27.89 14.20 -6.37
N GLY A 44 27.27 15.09 -7.15
CA GLY A 44 26.43 16.20 -6.70
C GLY A 44 24.99 16.02 -7.15
N ALA A 45 24.19 17.07 -6.95
CA ALA A 45 22.79 17.09 -7.37
C ALA A 45 22.68 17.07 -8.92
N VAL A 46 21.69 16.31 -9.42
CA VAL A 46 21.25 16.37 -10.82
C VAL A 46 19.88 17.04 -10.84
N THR A 47 19.77 18.15 -11.56
CA THR A 47 18.50 18.86 -11.75
C THR A 47 17.94 18.58 -13.13
N LEU A 48 16.74 18.04 -13.21
CA LEU A 48 15.99 17.87 -14.44
C LEU A 48 14.79 18.83 -14.42
N THR A 49 14.69 19.70 -15.40
CA THR A 49 13.60 20.70 -15.49
C THR A 49 12.38 20.17 -16.26
N SER A 50 12.44 18.93 -16.72
CA SER A 50 11.38 18.25 -17.44
C SER A 50 11.22 16.82 -16.91
N THR A 51 10.97 15.86 -17.77
CA THR A 51 10.67 14.47 -17.44
C THR A 51 11.94 13.63 -17.25
N LEU A 52 11.97 12.79 -16.21
CA LEU A 52 12.93 11.69 -16.10
C LEU A 52 12.24 10.40 -16.57
N GLY A 53 12.69 9.84 -17.69
CA GLY A 53 12.30 8.51 -18.17
C GLY A 53 13.25 7.45 -17.62
N VAL A 54 12.72 6.47 -16.90
CA VAL A 54 13.49 5.31 -16.41
C VAL A 54 12.81 4.04 -16.88
N THR A 55 13.52 3.23 -17.68
CA THR A 55 13.01 1.94 -18.16
C THR A 55 13.35 0.76 -17.25
N GLY A 56 14.14 1.01 -16.21
CA GLY A 56 14.57 0.02 -15.23
C GLY A 56 14.21 0.41 -13.80
N LEU A 57 14.93 -0.17 -12.84
CA LEU A 57 14.74 0.08 -11.43
C LEU A 57 15.26 1.46 -11.00
N ILE A 58 14.49 2.20 -10.21
CA ILE A 58 14.98 3.31 -9.41
C ILE A 58 15.32 2.78 -8.02
N SER A 59 16.62 2.71 -7.70
CA SER A 59 17.10 2.36 -6.36
C SER A 59 17.54 3.62 -5.63
N ALA A 60 16.83 4.01 -4.61
CA ALA A 60 17.11 5.20 -3.81
C ALA A 60 16.97 4.88 -2.31
N ALA A 61 17.81 5.50 -1.47
CA ALA A 61 17.67 5.42 -0.02
C ALA A 61 16.39 6.15 0.44
N THR A 62 16.02 7.23 -0.25
CA THR A 62 14.79 7.97 0.00
C THR A 62 14.26 8.50 -1.35
N LEU A 63 12.98 8.33 -1.60
CA LEU A 63 12.26 8.97 -2.70
C LEU A 63 11.25 9.97 -2.11
N THR A 64 11.46 11.27 -2.38
CA THR A 64 10.54 12.32 -1.94
C THR A 64 9.84 12.92 -3.16
N ALA A 65 8.52 12.89 -3.16
CA ALA A 65 7.69 13.58 -4.15
C ALA A 65 6.94 14.72 -3.46
N THR A 66 7.03 15.94 -4.00
CA THR A 66 6.29 17.13 -3.50
C THR A 66 4.95 17.31 -4.21
N GLY A 67 4.68 16.52 -5.22
CA GLY A 67 3.42 16.44 -5.97
C GLY A 67 2.81 15.05 -5.88
N ASN A 68 1.85 14.77 -6.76
CA ASN A 68 1.22 13.47 -6.83
C ASN A 68 2.20 12.38 -7.30
N VAL A 69 2.10 11.20 -6.68
CA VAL A 69 2.68 9.97 -7.19
C VAL A 69 1.57 9.18 -7.89
N ASN A 70 1.65 9.07 -9.21
CA ASN A 70 0.70 8.29 -10.00
C ASN A 70 1.34 6.98 -10.42
N VAL A 71 0.72 5.86 -10.08
CA VAL A 71 1.13 4.51 -10.50
C VAL A 71 0.06 3.99 -11.45
N ASP A 72 0.35 4.02 -12.76
CA ASP A 72 -0.57 3.62 -13.81
C ASP A 72 -0.07 2.35 -14.52
N GLY A 73 -0.96 1.38 -14.68
CA GLY A 73 -0.70 0.15 -15.43
C GLY A 73 0.20 -0.88 -14.73
N GLY A 74 0.44 -0.77 -13.42
CA GLY A 74 1.27 -1.70 -12.67
C GLY A 74 0.77 -1.98 -11.26
N SER A 75 1.45 -2.89 -10.57
CA SER A 75 1.22 -3.15 -9.15
C SER A 75 2.01 -2.16 -8.29
N PHE A 76 1.44 -1.74 -7.17
CA PHE A 76 2.11 -0.97 -6.15
C PHE A 76 2.27 -1.84 -4.91
N THR A 77 3.48 -2.35 -4.70
CA THR A 77 3.77 -3.27 -3.59
C THR A 77 4.64 -2.56 -2.56
N PHE A 78 4.18 -2.51 -1.32
CA PHE A 78 4.98 -2.15 -0.17
C PHE A 78 5.54 -3.43 0.47
N ASN A 79 6.82 -3.41 0.87
CA ASN A 79 7.43 -4.49 1.63
C ASN A 79 7.44 -5.85 0.90
N GLU A 80 7.89 -5.86 -0.36
CA GLU A 80 7.99 -7.08 -1.20
C GLU A 80 8.81 -8.21 -0.54
N THR A 81 9.77 -7.87 0.31
CA THR A 81 10.65 -8.85 0.99
C THR A 81 10.03 -9.46 2.24
N GLY A 82 8.83 -9.01 2.66
CA GLY A 82 8.18 -9.50 3.88
C GLY A 82 8.95 -9.20 5.17
N ALA A 83 9.77 -8.15 5.19
CA ALA A 83 10.43 -7.69 6.42
C ALA A 83 9.43 -7.05 7.39
N ALA A 84 9.77 -6.95 8.67
CA ALA A 84 8.97 -6.25 9.68
C ALA A 84 9.08 -4.72 9.47
N VAL A 85 8.49 -4.23 8.39
CA VAL A 85 8.46 -2.81 7.99
C VAL A 85 7.01 -2.35 7.90
N ASP A 86 6.74 -1.22 8.53
CA ASP A 86 5.43 -0.62 8.58
C ASP A 86 5.17 0.29 7.37
N ALA A 87 3.91 0.37 6.93
CA ALA A 87 3.45 1.40 6.01
C ALA A 87 2.41 2.29 6.71
N ARG A 88 2.50 3.61 6.46
CA ARG A 88 1.67 4.59 7.15
C ARG A 88 1.13 5.64 6.17
N PHE A 89 -0.16 5.94 6.32
CA PHE A 89 -0.82 7.08 5.70
C PHE A 89 -1.24 8.04 6.81
N GLU A 90 -0.82 9.29 6.70
CA GLU A 90 -1.10 10.32 7.69
C GLU A 90 -2.26 11.22 7.23
N GLY A 91 -3.11 11.61 8.16
CA GLY A 91 -4.07 12.70 8.00
C GLY A 91 -3.46 14.03 8.48
N ASP A 92 -4.23 15.10 8.42
CA ASP A 92 -3.81 16.43 8.89
C ASP A 92 -3.49 16.43 10.39
N THR A 93 -4.27 15.74 11.19
CA THR A 93 -4.13 15.66 12.65
C THR A 93 -3.93 14.24 13.18
N ASP A 94 -4.16 13.23 12.37
CA ASP A 94 -3.98 11.81 12.71
C ASP A 94 -2.75 11.26 12.00
N VAL A 95 -1.69 11.02 12.73
CA VAL A 95 -0.43 10.46 12.21
C VAL A 95 -0.52 8.98 11.83
N SER A 96 -1.64 8.33 12.13
CA SER A 96 -1.88 6.91 11.87
C SER A 96 -3.28 6.66 11.29
N LEU A 97 -3.70 7.52 10.34
CA LEU A 97 -4.99 7.40 9.68
C LEU A 97 -5.21 6.00 9.08
N LEU A 98 -4.20 5.45 8.42
CA LEU A 98 -4.10 4.03 8.07
C LEU A 98 -2.67 3.56 8.35
N PHE A 99 -2.53 2.48 9.09
CA PHE A 99 -1.26 1.92 9.52
C PHE A 99 -1.23 0.41 9.29
N THR A 100 -0.12 -0.11 8.77
CA THR A 100 0.14 -1.55 8.71
C THR A 100 1.33 -1.88 9.60
N ASP A 101 1.13 -2.71 10.60
CA ASP A 101 2.21 -3.25 11.44
C ASP A 101 2.77 -4.51 10.76
N GLY A 102 3.94 -4.37 10.13
CA GLY A 102 4.59 -5.47 9.44
C GLY A 102 5.19 -6.52 10.39
N SER A 103 5.34 -6.21 11.68
CA SER A 103 5.83 -7.17 12.67
C SER A 103 4.74 -8.05 13.25
N ALA A 104 3.52 -7.54 13.32
CA ALA A 104 2.35 -8.22 13.89
C ALA A 104 1.36 -8.71 12.83
N ASP A 105 1.54 -8.34 11.55
CA ASP A 105 0.62 -8.61 10.44
C ASP A 105 -0.79 -8.07 10.70
N ILE A 106 -0.89 -6.83 11.17
CA ILE A 106 -2.14 -6.18 11.60
C ILE A 106 -2.31 -4.85 10.85
N VAL A 107 -3.56 -4.50 10.57
CA VAL A 107 -3.96 -3.19 10.04
C VAL A 107 -4.65 -2.38 11.13
N GLY A 108 -4.22 -1.13 11.33
CA GLY A 108 -4.83 -0.15 12.20
C GLY A 108 -5.45 1.01 11.41
N ILE A 109 -6.60 1.50 11.82
CA ILE A 109 -7.21 2.74 11.39
C ILE A 109 -7.37 3.63 12.62
N GLY A 110 -6.76 4.81 12.63
CA GLY A 110 -6.74 5.72 13.77
C GLY A 110 -5.90 5.23 14.95
N THR A 111 -4.99 4.28 14.73
CA THR A 111 -4.04 3.76 15.73
C THR A 111 -2.72 3.35 15.09
N GLY A 112 -1.60 3.75 15.70
CA GLY A 112 -0.25 3.34 15.30
C GLY A 112 0.29 2.14 16.07
N THR A 113 -0.51 1.55 16.97
CA THR A 113 -0.15 0.39 17.79
C THR A 113 -1.31 -0.61 17.85
N PRO A 114 -1.78 -1.12 16.69
CA PRO A 114 -2.86 -2.09 16.68
C PRO A 114 -2.42 -3.39 17.35
N SER A 115 -3.29 -4.00 18.17
CA SER A 115 -2.91 -5.18 18.96
C SER A 115 -4.03 -6.20 19.17
N GLY A 116 -5.28 -5.80 18.97
CA GLY A 116 -6.44 -6.60 19.38
C GLY A 116 -7.02 -7.51 18.32
N ALA A 117 -6.77 -7.22 17.04
CA ALA A 117 -7.39 -7.92 15.91
C ALA A 117 -6.55 -7.75 14.63
N LYS A 118 -6.82 -8.54 13.59
CA LYS A 118 -6.19 -8.35 12.26
C LYS A 118 -6.53 -7.00 11.63
N LEU A 119 -7.69 -6.45 11.93
CA LEU A 119 -8.07 -5.07 11.66
C LEU A 119 -8.56 -4.43 12.95
N GLU A 120 -7.92 -3.37 13.40
CA GLU A 120 -8.34 -2.56 14.54
C GLU A 120 -8.73 -1.17 14.05
N ILE A 121 -9.93 -0.70 14.38
CA ILE A 121 -10.42 0.64 14.11
C ILE A 121 -10.58 1.36 15.44
N ASN A 122 -9.80 2.40 15.66
CA ASN A 122 -9.80 3.17 16.89
C ASN A 122 -10.28 4.61 16.63
N GLN A 123 -11.40 4.96 17.20
CA GLN A 123 -11.91 6.33 17.24
C GLN A 123 -11.59 6.93 18.61
N ASN A 124 -10.51 7.70 18.70
CA ASN A 124 -9.99 8.25 19.95
C ASN A 124 -10.35 9.72 20.20
N ASN A 125 -11.17 10.35 19.33
CA ASN A 125 -11.61 11.74 19.49
C ASN A 125 -12.88 11.84 20.33
N ALA A 126 -12.74 12.23 21.59
CA ALA A 126 -13.87 12.32 22.53
C ALA A 126 -14.84 13.50 22.26
N THR A 127 -14.40 14.54 21.52
CA THR A 127 -15.21 15.74 21.29
C THR A 127 -15.86 15.79 19.93
N GLY A 128 -15.33 15.11 18.95
CA GLY A 128 -15.85 15.02 17.58
C GLY A 128 -16.06 13.56 17.17
N ALA A 129 -16.48 12.70 18.13
CA ALA A 129 -16.60 11.27 17.89
C ALA A 129 -17.65 10.95 16.81
N ILE A 130 -17.24 10.09 15.87
CA ILE A 130 -18.09 9.52 14.84
C ILE A 130 -18.12 7.99 15.02
N ALA A 131 -19.02 7.30 14.33
CA ALA A 131 -19.02 5.84 14.36
C ALA A 131 -17.70 5.28 13.79
N CYS A 132 -17.15 4.25 14.46
CA CYS A 132 -15.95 3.57 13.98
C CYS A 132 -16.16 2.86 12.64
N LEU A 133 -17.37 2.37 12.39
CA LEU A 133 -17.74 1.66 11.18
C LEU A 133 -19.16 2.07 10.78
N SER A 134 -19.34 2.53 9.57
CA SER A 134 -20.64 2.72 8.93
C SER A 134 -20.68 1.82 7.70
N LEU A 135 -21.70 0.98 7.60
CA LEU A 135 -21.94 0.11 6.47
C LEU A 135 -23.20 0.60 5.78
N ASP A 136 -23.10 0.94 4.50
CA ASP A 136 -24.20 1.38 3.65
C ASP A 136 -24.28 0.45 2.44
N GLN A 137 -25.44 -0.14 2.22
CA GLN A 137 -25.69 -1.11 1.16
C GLN A 137 -26.93 -0.71 0.36
N ASP A 138 -26.71 -0.28 -0.87
CA ASP A 138 -27.79 0.13 -1.79
C ASP A 138 -28.50 -1.06 -2.45
N ASP A 139 -27.89 -2.23 -2.45
CA ASP A 139 -28.47 -3.44 -3.01
C ASP A 139 -29.41 -4.11 -2.01
N THR A 140 -30.61 -4.46 -2.44
CA THR A 140 -31.68 -4.96 -1.56
C THR A 140 -31.59 -6.46 -1.28
N ASP A 141 -30.76 -7.19 -1.99
CA ASP A 141 -30.64 -8.65 -1.90
C ASP A 141 -29.24 -9.15 -1.49
N GLN A 142 -28.33 -8.22 -1.11
CA GLN A 142 -27.00 -8.56 -0.61
C GLN A 142 -26.88 -8.30 0.89
N GLU A 143 -26.08 -9.09 1.56
CA GLU A 143 -25.80 -8.95 2.99
C GLU A 143 -24.86 -7.77 3.28
N PHE A 144 -25.04 -7.09 4.42
CA PHE A 144 -24.12 -6.06 4.93
C PHE A 144 -22.79 -6.64 5.41
N ILE A 145 -22.79 -7.82 5.99
CA ILE A 145 -21.60 -8.51 6.50
C ILE A 145 -21.75 -10.00 6.25
N HIS A 146 -20.79 -10.58 5.54
CA HIS A 146 -20.67 -12.01 5.40
C HIS A 146 -19.80 -12.59 6.51
N PHE A 147 -20.32 -13.56 7.27
CA PHE A 147 -19.58 -14.28 8.28
C PHE A 147 -19.33 -15.71 7.82
N ASP A 148 -18.07 -16.06 7.62
CA ASP A 148 -17.63 -17.41 7.32
C ASP A 148 -16.79 -17.94 8.48
N GLY A 149 -17.17 -19.07 9.05
CA GLY A 149 -16.49 -19.63 10.19
C GLY A 149 -16.98 -21.02 10.57
N THR A 150 -16.24 -21.67 11.47
CA THR A 150 -16.61 -22.98 11.99
C THR A 150 -17.76 -22.87 12.98
N SER A 151 -18.88 -23.53 12.67
CA SER A 151 -20.06 -23.64 13.52
C SER A 151 -20.00 -24.90 14.38
N ALA A 152 -20.41 -24.80 15.65
CA ALA A 152 -20.57 -25.93 16.57
C ALA A 152 -21.70 -25.67 17.58
N GLY A 153 -22.24 -26.74 18.16
CA GLY A 153 -23.31 -26.68 19.18
C GLY A 153 -22.85 -26.22 20.55
N ASP A 154 -21.59 -25.85 20.73
CA ASP A 154 -21.04 -25.39 22.01
C ASP A 154 -20.52 -23.95 21.90
N SER A 155 -20.17 -23.37 23.04
CA SER A 155 -19.66 -21.99 23.12
C SER A 155 -18.19 -21.84 22.75
N THR A 156 -17.52 -22.87 22.25
CA THR A 156 -16.09 -22.86 21.92
C THR A 156 -15.80 -22.34 20.51
N LYS A 157 -16.82 -22.17 19.66
CA LYS A 157 -16.71 -21.71 18.28
C LYS A 157 -17.28 -20.31 18.12
N SER A 158 -16.76 -19.57 17.17
CA SER A 158 -17.20 -18.20 16.86
C SER A 158 -18.63 -18.13 16.31
N LEU A 159 -19.10 -19.19 15.65
CA LEU A 159 -20.48 -19.36 15.20
C LEU A 159 -21.11 -20.54 15.96
N SER A 160 -22.32 -20.36 16.48
CA SER A 160 -23.08 -21.43 17.16
C SER A 160 -24.32 -21.81 16.37
N SER A 161 -24.44 -23.10 16.04
CA SER A 161 -25.64 -23.69 15.42
C SER A 161 -26.70 -24.11 16.46
N SER A 162 -26.35 -24.12 17.76
CA SER A 162 -27.25 -24.47 18.84
C SER A 162 -27.09 -23.52 20.02
N THR A 163 -28.14 -22.89 20.45
CA THR A 163 -28.13 -21.90 21.51
C THR A 163 -28.79 -22.38 22.82
N GLY A 164 -29.21 -23.64 22.88
CA GLY A 164 -29.88 -24.19 24.08
C GLY A 164 -31.22 -23.57 24.47
N GLU A 165 -31.83 -22.75 23.59
CA GLU A 165 -33.12 -22.13 23.82
C GLU A 165 -34.19 -22.71 22.91
N THR A 166 -35.38 -22.86 23.45
CA THR A 166 -36.57 -23.30 22.71
C THR A 166 -37.12 -22.17 21.86
N GLY A 167 -37.01 -22.29 20.55
CA GLY A 167 -37.50 -21.32 19.57
C GLY A 167 -36.83 -21.54 18.21
N ALA A 168 -37.39 -20.97 17.15
CA ALA A 168 -36.92 -21.10 15.79
C ALA A 168 -35.65 -20.24 15.55
N LYS A 169 -34.62 -20.39 16.37
CA LYS A 169 -33.32 -19.76 16.18
C LYS A 169 -32.46 -20.60 15.26
N VAL A 170 -31.82 -19.97 14.31
CA VAL A 170 -30.93 -20.65 13.37
C VAL A 170 -29.45 -20.54 13.77
N GLY A 171 -29.10 -19.68 14.75
CA GLY A 171 -27.72 -19.55 15.23
C GLY A 171 -27.45 -18.27 16.02
N ALA A 172 -26.19 -18.07 16.38
CA ALA A 172 -25.72 -16.85 17.02
C ALA A 172 -24.27 -16.57 16.68
N ILE A 173 -23.90 -15.29 16.62
CA ILE A 173 -22.51 -14.80 16.54
C ILE A 173 -22.08 -14.33 17.92
N GLN A 174 -20.89 -14.75 18.36
CA GLN A 174 -20.28 -14.23 19.56
C GLN A 174 -19.65 -12.86 19.28
N VAL A 175 -19.96 -11.89 20.11
CA VAL A 175 -19.36 -10.55 20.14
C VAL A 175 -18.80 -10.27 21.52
N ASN A 176 -17.70 -9.52 21.61
CA ASN A 176 -17.19 -9.04 22.88
C ASN A 176 -17.65 -7.60 23.11
N ILE A 177 -18.34 -7.34 24.20
CA ILE A 177 -18.81 -6.02 24.59
C ILE A 177 -18.22 -5.69 25.95
N ASN A 178 -17.31 -4.71 25.99
CA ASN A 178 -16.63 -4.27 27.21
C ASN A 178 -15.98 -5.42 27.99
N GLY A 179 -15.23 -6.28 27.28
CA GLY A 179 -14.53 -7.42 27.89
C GLY A 179 -15.41 -8.64 28.18
N THR A 180 -16.71 -8.57 27.94
CA THR A 180 -17.64 -9.68 28.19
C THR A 180 -18.17 -10.24 26.87
N ASN A 181 -18.05 -11.57 26.71
CA ASN A 181 -18.59 -12.25 25.56
C ASN A 181 -20.12 -12.26 25.59
N ARG A 182 -20.75 -11.90 24.50
CA ARG A 182 -22.20 -11.87 24.31
C ARG A 182 -22.55 -12.59 23.02
N TRP A 183 -23.82 -12.89 22.79
CA TRP A 183 -24.31 -13.58 21.61
C TRP A 183 -25.36 -12.71 20.89
N LEU A 184 -25.11 -12.43 19.61
CA LEU A 184 -26.13 -11.91 18.69
C LEU A 184 -26.86 -13.12 18.08
N ARG A 185 -28.18 -13.18 18.27
CA ARG A 185 -29.00 -14.34 17.88
C ARG A 185 -29.68 -14.08 16.56
N PHE A 186 -29.76 -15.11 15.73
CA PHE A 186 -30.41 -15.09 14.44
C PHE A 186 -31.69 -15.96 14.46
N TYR A 187 -32.71 -15.51 13.76
CA TYR A 187 -33.98 -16.19 13.60
C TYR A 187 -34.24 -16.45 12.11
N ASP A 188 -34.91 -17.57 11.79
CA ASP A 188 -35.16 -18.01 10.42
C ASP A 188 -36.22 -17.16 9.71
N THR A 189 -37.10 -16.51 10.45
CA THR A 189 -38.13 -15.63 9.91
C THR A 189 -38.17 -14.32 10.67
N ALA A 190 -38.32 -13.21 9.94
CA ALA A 190 -38.67 -11.93 10.55
C ALA A 190 -40.05 -12.07 11.19
N VAL A 191 -40.15 -11.79 12.48
CA VAL A 191 -41.38 -11.76 13.27
C VAL A 191 -41.93 -10.34 13.20
#